data_4a9193d54aad5e6ce4edc0ea87dd6d0e
#
_entry.id   4a9193d54aad5e6ce4edc0ea87dd6d0e
#
_cell.length_a   1.000
_cell.length_b   1.000
_cell.length_c   1.000
_cell.angle_alpha   90.00
_cell.angle_beta   90.00
_cell.angle_gamma   90.00
#
_symmetry.space_group_name_H-M   'P 1'
#
loop_
_entity.id
_entity.type
_entity.pdbx_description
1 polymer ?
#
loop_
_entity_poly.entity_id
_entity_poly.type
_entity_poly.pdbx_seq_one_letter_code
_entity_poly.pdbx_strand_id
1 'polypeptide(L)'
;MNEHEKLRRQAALYRLNYPPGTRVMLLNMTDPHAPVPPGTRGTVDLVDAIGSLHTTWDNGRSLALIPGEDTFRKLTQTELAEEQTEALEENEVPSMGLTM
;
A
#
# COMPACT_ATOMS: atom_id res chain seq x y z
N MET A 1 -16.84 1.45 26.13
CA MET A 1 -15.49 1.49 25.54
C MET A 1 -15.12 2.92 25.22
N ASN A 2 -13.96 3.36 25.69
CA ASN A 2 -13.56 4.74 25.42
C ASN A 2 -12.89 4.86 24.06
N GLU A 3 -12.65 6.09 23.65
CA GLU A 3 -12.09 6.41 22.37
C GLU A 3 -10.72 5.77 22.15
N HIS A 4 -9.92 5.78 23.20
CA HIS A 4 -8.59 5.22 23.17
C HIS A 4 -8.58 3.71 22.90
N GLU A 5 -9.50 3.01 23.54
CA GLU A 5 -9.62 1.57 23.33
C GLU A 5 -10.11 1.23 21.93
N LYS A 6 -11.02 2.05 21.40
CA LYS A 6 -11.50 1.88 20.03
C LYS A 6 -10.36 2.00 19.05
N LEU A 7 -9.55 3.03 19.21
CA LEU A 7 -8.40 3.25 18.33
C LEU A 7 -7.42 2.09 18.38
N ARG A 8 -7.17 1.58 19.58
CA ARG A 8 -6.27 0.44 19.73
C ARG A 8 -6.79 -0.81 19.05
N ARG A 9 -8.10 -1.05 19.15
CA ARG A 9 -8.71 -2.21 18.51
C ARG A 9 -8.67 -2.09 16.99
N GLN A 10 -8.97 -0.91 16.50
CA GLN A 10 -8.91 -0.66 15.07
C GLN A 10 -7.49 -0.84 14.56
N ALA A 11 -6.51 -0.32 15.29
CA ALA A 11 -5.11 -0.47 14.92
C ALA A 11 -4.71 -1.95 14.85
N ALA A 12 -5.17 -2.74 15.81
CA ALA A 12 -4.88 -4.18 15.84
C ALA A 12 -5.47 -4.88 14.63
N LEU A 13 -6.70 -4.53 14.26
CA LEU A 13 -7.35 -5.12 13.08
C LEU A 13 -6.63 -4.74 11.79
N TYR A 14 -6.24 -3.48 11.66
CA TYR A 14 -5.49 -3.05 10.48
C TYR A 14 -4.13 -3.74 10.42
N ARG A 15 -3.50 -3.93 11.56
CA ARG A 15 -2.22 -4.61 11.63
C ARG A 15 -2.32 -6.05 11.16
N LEU A 16 -3.42 -6.72 11.51
CA LEU A 16 -3.67 -8.09 11.05
C LEU A 16 -3.98 -8.15 9.57
N ASN A 17 -4.75 -7.20 9.06
CA ASN A 17 -5.20 -7.21 7.67
C ASN A 17 -4.19 -6.61 6.71
N TYR A 18 -3.30 -5.76 7.21
CA TYR A 18 -2.30 -5.08 6.38
C TYR A 18 -0.91 -5.29 6.97
N PRO A 19 -0.43 -6.54 6.97
CA PRO A 19 0.94 -6.79 7.46
C PRO A 19 1.97 -6.09 6.58
N PRO A 20 3.18 -5.88 7.09
CA PRO A 20 4.23 -5.27 6.27
C PRO A 20 4.38 -5.99 4.94
N GLY A 21 4.52 -5.23 3.87
CA GLY A 21 4.62 -5.78 2.53
C GLY A 21 3.29 -5.83 1.78
N THR A 22 2.17 -5.51 2.44
CA THR A 22 0.87 -5.50 1.78
C THR A 22 0.85 -4.41 0.71
N ARG A 23 0.44 -4.77 -0.51
CA ARG A 23 0.31 -3.81 -1.59
C ARG A 23 -1.08 -3.19 -1.56
N VAL A 24 -1.11 -1.88 -1.70
CA VAL A 24 -2.36 -1.11 -1.63
C VAL A 24 -2.45 -0.12 -2.79
N MET A 25 -3.66 0.34 -3.05
CA MET A 25 -3.90 1.40 -4.01
C MET A 25 -4.63 2.54 -3.31
N LEU A 26 -4.18 3.75 -3.54
CA LEU A 26 -4.86 4.93 -3.03
C LEU A 26 -6.05 5.25 -3.92
N LEU A 27 -7.22 5.40 -3.32
CA LEU A 27 -8.43 5.77 -4.05
C LEU A 27 -8.72 7.26 -3.88
N ASN A 28 -8.53 7.78 -2.68
CA ASN A 28 -8.72 9.20 -2.43
C ASN A 28 -8.02 9.60 -1.13
N MET A 29 -7.43 10.77 -1.13
CA MET A 29 -6.76 11.32 0.04
C MET A 29 -7.29 12.72 0.30
N THR A 30 -7.68 13.00 1.55
CA THR A 30 -8.32 14.27 1.89
C THR A 30 -7.32 15.40 2.12
N ASP A 31 -6.05 15.11 2.28
CA ASP A 31 -5.03 16.11 2.52
C ASP A 31 -4.90 17.02 1.29
N PRO A 32 -5.16 18.35 1.43
CA PRO A 32 -5.08 19.26 0.29
C PRO A 32 -3.66 19.42 -0.25
N HIS A 33 -2.67 19.02 0.53
CA HIS A 33 -1.27 19.08 0.11
C HIS A 33 -0.75 17.69 -0.22
N ALA A 34 -1.66 16.74 -0.40
CA ALA A 34 -1.28 15.34 -0.61
C ALA A 34 -0.42 15.20 -1.86
N PRO A 35 0.77 14.65 -1.73
CA PRO A 35 1.65 14.44 -2.86
C PRO A 35 1.36 13.17 -3.64
N VAL A 36 0.39 12.38 -3.19
CA VAL A 36 0.07 11.09 -3.80
C VAL A 36 -1.28 11.18 -4.49
N PRO A 37 -1.31 11.06 -5.82
CA PRO A 37 -2.59 11.12 -6.53
C PRO A 37 -3.35 9.79 -6.45
N PRO A 38 -4.68 9.85 -6.63
CA PRO A 38 -5.49 8.62 -6.71
C PRO A 38 -4.96 7.66 -7.78
N GLY A 39 -5.04 6.38 -7.50
CA GLY A 39 -4.55 5.36 -8.41
C GLY A 39 -3.10 4.96 -8.17
N THR A 40 -2.39 5.70 -7.31
CA THR A 40 -1.02 5.35 -6.98
C THR A 40 -1.00 4.11 -6.11
N ARG A 41 -0.09 3.18 -6.41
CA ARG A 41 0.10 1.97 -5.62
C ARG A 41 1.26 2.16 -4.65
N GLY A 42 1.21 1.43 -3.56
CA GLY A 42 2.27 1.51 -2.55
C GLY A 42 2.36 0.24 -1.73
N THR A 43 3.34 0.21 -0.85
CA THR A 43 3.59 -0.92 0.03
C THR A 43 3.48 -0.46 1.48
N VAL A 44 2.67 -1.16 2.25
CA VAL A 44 2.54 -0.86 3.68
C VAL A 44 3.81 -1.32 4.38
N ASP A 45 4.44 -0.40 5.11
CA ASP A 45 5.65 -0.70 5.88
C ASP A 45 5.29 -1.18 7.28
N LEU A 46 4.34 -0.50 7.91
CA LEU A 46 3.85 -0.88 9.24
C LEU A 46 2.54 -0.15 9.53
N VAL A 47 1.81 -0.64 10.52
CA VAL A 47 0.64 0.05 11.06
C VAL A 47 1.02 0.46 12.48
N ASP A 48 0.91 1.75 12.78
CA ASP A 48 1.32 2.25 14.09
C ASP A 48 0.24 2.06 15.16
N ALA A 49 0.51 2.55 16.37
CA ALA A 49 -0.33 2.29 17.52
C ALA A 49 -1.74 2.89 17.41
N ILE A 50 -1.90 3.92 16.58
CA ILE A 50 -3.21 4.56 16.41
C ILE A 50 -3.88 4.16 15.09
N GLY A 51 -3.26 3.23 14.34
CA GLY A 51 -3.89 2.68 13.16
C GLY A 51 -3.54 3.38 11.85
N SER A 52 -2.53 4.23 11.83
CA SER A 52 -2.07 4.83 10.58
C SER A 52 -1.18 3.83 9.86
N LEU A 53 -1.40 3.67 8.55
CA LEU A 53 -0.64 2.73 7.74
C LEU A 53 0.50 3.49 7.07
N HIS A 54 1.69 3.31 7.61
CA HIS A 54 2.88 3.92 7.02
C HIS A 54 3.19 3.23 5.71
N THR A 55 3.19 3.98 4.64
CA THR A 55 3.23 3.43 3.28
C THR A 55 4.32 4.12 2.47
N THR A 56 5.08 3.30 1.75
CA THR A 56 6.02 3.80 0.76
C THR A 56 5.34 3.66 -0.60
N TRP A 57 5.12 4.78 -1.25
CA TRP A 57 4.38 4.81 -2.51
C TRP A 57 5.33 4.61 -3.68
N ASP A 58 4.80 4.03 -4.75
CA ASP A 58 5.63 3.71 -5.92
C ASP A 58 6.20 4.94 -6.62
N ASN A 59 5.64 6.12 -6.32
CA ASN A 59 6.18 7.38 -6.85
C ASN A 59 7.36 7.90 -6.01
N GLY A 60 7.82 7.13 -5.04
CA GLY A 60 8.97 7.50 -4.20
C GLY A 60 8.61 8.24 -2.93
N ARG A 61 7.35 8.52 -2.71
CA ARG A 61 6.91 9.25 -1.50
C ARG A 61 6.60 8.30 -0.37
N SER A 62 6.80 8.77 0.85
CA SER A 62 6.40 8.07 2.05
C SER A 62 5.32 8.89 2.72
N LEU A 63 4.13 8.33 2.87
CA LEU A 63 3.01 9.05 3.45
C LEU A 63 2.03 8.05 4.05
N ALA A 64 1.63 8.32 5.30
CA ALA A 64 0.74 7.40 6.00
C ALA A 64 -0.71 7.55 5.53
N LEU A 65 -1.41 6.42 5.49
CA LEU A 65 -2.84 6.39 5.25
C LEU A 65 -3.55 6.44 6.59
N ILE A 66 -4.58 7.27 6.68
CA ILE A 66 -5.37 7.42 7.90
C ILE A 66 -6.76 6.86 7.65
N PRO A 67 -7.08 5.67 8.20
CA PRO A 67 -8.40 5.09 8.01
C PRO A 67 -9.49 6.03 8.47
N GLY A 68 -10.55 6.13 7.67
CA GLY A 68 -11.64 7.07 7.95
C GLY A 68 -11.46 8.42 7.27
N GLU A 69 -10.24 8.80 6.95
CA GLU A 69 -9.97 10.04 6.23
C GLU A 69 -9.55 9.75 4.79
N ASP A 70 -8.68 8.77 4.62
CA ASP A 70 -8.21 8.37 3.29
C ASP A 70 -8.90 7.10 2.85
N THR A 71 -9.17 6.99 1.57
CA THR A 71 -9.81 5.81 1.00
C THR A 71 -8.78 5.02 0.21
N PHE A 72 -8.65 3.75 0.53
CA PHE A 72 -7.66 2.89 -0.08
C PHE A 72 -8.15 1.45 -0.06
N ARG A 73 -7.50 0.58 -0.81
CA ARG A 73 -7.81 -0.85 -0.80
C ARG A 73 -6.54 -1.65 -1.08
N LYS A 74 -6.60 -2.92 -0.76
CA LYS A 74 -5.53 -3.83 -1.15
C LYS A 74 -5.59 -4.05 -2.65
N LEU A 75 -4.46 -4.38 -3.24
CA LEU A 75 -4.45 -4.82 -4.63
C LEU A 75 -5.13 -6.19 -4.72
N THR A 76 -5.81 -6.41 -5.84
CA THR A 76 -6.43 -7.70 -6.10
C THR A 76 -5.37 -8.71 -6.50
N GLN A 77 -5.73 -9.99 -6.48
CA GLN A 77 -4.83 -11.05 -6.95
C GLN A 77 -4.41 -10.82 -8.38
N THR A 78 -5.34 -10.37 -9.21
CA THR A 78 -5.04 -10.07 -10.61
C THR A 78 -4.02 -8.95 -10.73
N GLU A 79 -4.20 -7.90 -9.93
CA GLU A 79 -3.25 -6.77 -9.94
C GLU A 79 -1.87 -7.20 -9.47
N LEU A 80 -1.82 -8.03 -8.43
CA LEU A 80 -0.54 -8.54 -7.95
C LEU A 80 0.16 -9.40 -8.99
N ALA A 81 -0.61 -10.22 -9.68
CA ALA A 81 -0.07 -11.08 -10.74
C ALA A 81 0.45 -10.24 -11.91
N GLU A 82 -0.26 -9.17 -12.24
CA GLU A 82 0.17 -8.25 -13.28
C GLU A 82 1.50 -7.59 -12.93
N GLU A 83 1.66 -7.19 -11.68
CA GLU A 83 2.92 -6.59 -11.23
C GLU A 83 4.08 -7.57 -11.37
N GLN A 84 3.85 -8.83 -11.02
CA GLN A 84 4.89 -9.85 -11.14
C GLN A 84 5.24 -10.12 -12.58
N THR A 85 4.25 -10.14 -13.45
CA THR A 85 4.48 -10.36 -14.87
C THR A 85 5.32 -9.23 -15.47
N GLU A 86 4.99 -8.01 -15.12
CA GLU A 86 5.77 -6.85 -15.59
C GLU A 86 7.21 -6.93 -15.12
N ALA A 87 7.43 -7.30 -13.86
CA ALA A 87 8.78 -7.43 -13.32
C ALA A 87 9.55 -8.55 -14.02
N LEU A 88 8.89 -9.65 -14.30
CA LEU A 88 9.53 -10.77 -15.00
C LEU A 88 9.88 -10.40 -16.43
N GLU A 89 8.99 -9.68 -17.11
CA GLU A 89 9.26 -9.24 -18.47
C GLU A 89 10.49 -8.33 -18.53
N GLU A 90 10.60 -7.42 -17.59
CA GLU A 90 11.75 -6.53 -17.51
C GLU A 90 13.04 -7.31 -17.29
N ASN A 91 12.98 -8.32 -16.43
CA ASN A 91 14.17 -9.11 -16.11
C ASN A 91 14.53 -10.11 -17.18
N GLU A 92 13.56 -10.54 -17.95
CA GLU A 92 13.78 -11.57 -18.96
C GLU A 92 14.41 -11.05 -20.24
N VAL A 93 14.21 -9.80 -20.55
CA VAL A 93 14.71 -9.23 -21.81
C VAL A 93 16.19 -9.52 -22.04
N PRO A 94 17.08 -9.27 -21.07
CA PRO A 94 18.49 -9.60 -21.28
C PRO A 94 18.73 -11.11 -21.39
N SER A 95 18.00 -11.89 -20.61
CA SER A 95 18.15 -13.33 -20.62
C SER A 95 17.80 -13.93 -21.95
N MET A 96 16.75 -13.46 -22.54
CA MET A 96 16.30 -13.97 -23.82
C MET A 96 17.30 -13.70 -24.91
N GLY A 97 17.94 -12.57 -24.86
CA GLY A 97 18.98 -12.28 -25.79
C GLY A 97 20.17 -13.19 -25.67
N LEU A 98 20.39 -13.70 -24.48
CA LEU A 98 21.55 -14.53 -24.22
C LEU A 98 21.35 -16.00 -24.58
N THR A 99 20.13 -16.45 -24.57
CA THR A 99 19.87 -17.86 -24.80
C THR A 99 20.07 -18.26 -26.25
N MET A 100 20.20 -17.32 -27.07
CA MET A 100 20.44 -17.56 -28.47
C MET A 100 21.92 -17.38 -28.79
#